data_500b0fd3d939d242fd59f1de8d0bbadd
#
_entry.id   500b0fd3d939d242fd59f1de8d0bbadd
#
_cell.length_a   1.000
_cell.length_b   1.000
_cell.length_c   1.000
_cell.angle_alpha   90.00
_cell.angle_beta   90.00
_cell.angle_gamma   90.00
#
_symmetry.space_group_name_H-M   'P 1'
#
loop_
_entity.id
_entity.type
_entity.pdbx_description
1 polymer ?
#
loop_
_entity_poly.entity_id
_entity_poly.type
_entity_poly.pdbx_seq_one_letter_code
_entity_poly.pdbx_strand_id
1 'polypeptide(L)'
;MNKKCLGCGVELQDENMLLDGYTVNLENDLCQRCFRLKNYGEYQATTKTNEEYQQILEAVGKTKDLVVYVTDVLNVEQDLYDIRKFLPNKILLVLNKRDVIPKSVKDEKLIQYFKDKYDFFNDIVVVSCEKNMNIDHLLNRIKFFQVTKQVYVVGHTN
;
A
#
# COMPACT_ATOMS: atom_id res chain seq x y z
N MET A 1 -7.66 -14.93 19.98
CA MET A 1 -7.16 -14.25 18.76
C MET A 1 -7.22 -12.77 19.02
N ASN A 2 -6.09 -12.09 19.00
CA ASN A 2 -6.06 -10.65 19.19
C ASN A 2 -6.71 -9.96 17.98
N LYS A 3 -7.52 -8.94 18.24
CA LYS A 3 -8.18 -8.12 17.18
C LYS A 3 -7.12 -7.34 16.42
N LYS A 4 -7.27 -7.25 15.10
CA LYS A 4 -6.38 -6.44 14.25
C LYS A 4 -6.99 -5.08 13.94
N CYS A 5 -6.15 -4.07 13.86
CA CYS A 5 -6.53 -2.74 13.42
C CYS A 5 -7.02 -2.75 11.97
N LEU A 6 -8.23 -2.30 11.69
CA LEU A 6 -8.78 -2.23 10.33
C LEU A 6 -8.08 -1.23 9.42
N GLY A 7 -7.25 -0.32 9.99
CA GLY A 7 -6.50 0.65 9.21
C GLY A 7 -5.13 0.13 8.74
N CYS A 8 -4.29 -0.35 9.67
CA CYS A 8 -2.91 -0.76 9.37
C CYS A 8 -2.64 -2.26 9.52
N GLY A 9 -3.63 -3.05 9.96
CA GLY A 9 -3.53 -4.51 10.07
C GLY A 9 -2.72 -5.02 11.28
N VAL A 10 -2.09 -4.14 12.08
CA VAL A 10 -1.35 -4.52 13.27
C VAL A 10 -2.29 -5.05 14.36
N GLU A 11 -1.83 -5.97 15.19
CA GLU A 11 -2.60 -6.42 16.35
C GLU A 11 -2.84 -5.27 17.33
N LEU A 12 -4.09 -5.16 17.82
CA LEU A 12 -4.43 -4.15 18.81
C LEU A 12 -3.91 -4.55 20.19
N GLN A 13 -3.34 -3.59 20.89
CA GLN A 13 -2.85 -3.74 22.27
C GLN A 13 -3.15 -2.46 23.07
N ASP A 14 -3.34 -2.61 24.37
CA ASP A 14 -3.63 -1.51 25.32
C ASP A 14 -2.53 -1.34 26.39
N GLU A 15 -1.43 -2.09 26.26
CA GLU A 15 -0.35 -2.13 27.25
C GLU A 15 0.65 -0.99 27.11
N ASN A 16 1.06 -0.64 25.86
CA ASN A 16 2.11 0.34 25.62
C ASN A 16 1.76 1.33 24.52
N MET A 17 1.55 2.60 24.91
CA MET A 17 1.19 3.69 24.02
C MET A 17 2.25 4.03 22.97
N LEU A 18 3.51 3.66 23.18
CA LEU A 18 4.62 3.94 22.27
C LEU A 18 4.78 2.88 21.18
N LEU A 19 4.12 1.71 21.34
CA LEU A 19 4.21 0.62 20.36
C LEU A 19 3.06 0.69 19.36
N ASP A 20 3.30 0.09 18.18
CA ASP A 20 2.29 -0.05 17.15
C ASP A 20 1.08 -0.86 17.68
N GLY A 21 -0.11 -0.50 17.19
CA GLY A 21 -1.35 -1.17 17.58
C GLY A 21 -2.01 -0.62 18.85
N TYR A 22 -1.40 0.36 19.52
CA TYR A 22 -1.98 0.88 20.76
C TYR A 22 -3.39 1.44 20.55
N THR A 23 -4.27 1.08 21.45
CA THR A 23 -5.63 1.61 21.57
C THR A 23 -6.01 1.66 23.05
N VAL A 24 -6.84 2.64 23.40
CA VAL A 24 -7.35 2.77 24.78
C VAL A 24 -8.39 1.69 25.14
N ASN A 25 -8.94 1.01 24.13
CA ASN A 25 -9.90 -0.06 24.31
C ASN A 25 -9.73 -1.06 23.14
N LEU A 26 -9.52 -2.34 23.45
CA LEU A 26 -9.35 -3.41 22.46
C LEU A 26 -10.62 -3.70 21.62
N GLU A 27 -11.76 -3.21 22.04
CA GLU A 27 -12.99 -3.25 21.25
C GLU A 27 -12.99 -2.29 20.06
N ASN A 28 -12.10 -1.29 20.06
CA ASN A 28 -11.96 -0.35 18.94
C ASN A 28 -11.54 -1.07 17.66
N ASP A 29 -11.93 -0.52 16.52
CA ASP A 29 -11.57 -1.04 15.20
C ASP A 29 -10.25 -0.47 14.70
N LEU A 30 -9.79 0.63 15.26
CA LEU A 30 -8.57 1.33 14.85
C LEU A 30 -7.62 1.51 16.05
N CYS A 31 -6.33 1.34 15.79
CA CYS A 31 -5.31 1.80 16.72
C CYS A 31 -5.28 3.34 16.77
N GLN A 32 -4.71 3.90 17.83
CA GLN A 32 -4.68 5.36 18.06
C GLN A 32 -4.05 6.11 16.87
N ARG A 33 -2.99 5.59 16.27
CA ARG A 33 -2.34 6.17 15.08
C ARG A 33 -3.33 6.25 13.90
N CYS A 34 -3.97 5.15 13.54
CA CYS A 34 -4.94 5.12 12.45
C CYS A 34 -6.18 5.98 12.73
N PHE A 35 -6.62 6.03 13.98
CA PHE A 35 -7.70 6.90 14.41
C PHE A 35 -7.34 8.39 14.22
N ARG A 36 -6.15 8.80 14.66
CA ARG A 36 -5.67 10.19 14.51
C ARG A 36 -5.48 10.57 13.04
N LEU A 37 -4.89 9.68 12.25
CA LEU A 37 -4.74 9.91 10.82
C LEU A 37 -6.10 10.11 10.13
N LYS A 38 -7.08 9.26 10.44
CA LYS A 38 -8.41 9.30 9.82
C LYS A 38 -9.21 10.53 10.20
N ASN A 39 -9.16 10.94 11.48
CA ASN A 39 -10.05 11.98 12.00
C ASN A 39 -9.40 13.37 12.05
N TYR A 40 -8.08 13.45 12.15
CA TYR A 40 -7.35 14.71 12.33
C TYR A 40 -6.28 14.94 11.27
N GLY A 41 -6.04 13.97 10.37
CA GLY A 41 -4.95 14.04 9.39
C GLY A 41 -3.54 13.97 10.00
N GLU A 42 -3.43 13.61 11.29
CA GLU A 42 -2.15 13.54 11.98
C GLU A 42 -1.39 12.29 11.57
N TYR A 43 -0.27 12.48 10.89
CA TYR A 43 0.62 11.39 10.51
C TYR A 43 1.64 11.12 11.63
N GLN A 44 1.74 9.88 12.07
CA GLN A 44 2.79 9.39 12.95
C GLN A 44 3.60 8.31 12.20
N ALA A 45 4.93 8.48 12.16
CA ALA A 45 5.82 7.48 11.59
C ALA A 45 5.67 6.12 12.31
N THR A 46 5.86 5.04 11.56
CA THR A 46 5.92 3.70 12.14
C THR A 46 7.27 3.50 12.84
N THR A 47 7.27 2.71 13.89
CA THR A 47 8.49 2.36 14.62
C THR A 47 9.24 1.18 14.01
N LYS A 48 8.71 0.57 12.93
CA LYS A 48 9.30 -0.61 12.30
C LYS A 48 10.62 -0.29 11.62
N THR A 49 11.59 -1.17 11.81
CA THR A 49 12.90 -1.10 11.14
C THR A 49 12.84 -1.61 9.71
N ASN A 50 13.86 -1.32 8.90
CA ASN A 50 13.95 -1.83 7.53
C ASN A 50 13.96 -3.37 7.49
N GLU A 51 14.59 -4.02 8.47
CA GLU A 51 14.61 -5.49 8.58
C GLU A 51 13.22 -6.07 8.85
N GLU A 52 12.42 -5.42 9.69
CA GLU A 52 11.04 -5.85 9.96
C GLU A 52 10.15 -5.72 8.71
N TYR A 53 10.32 -4.65 7.92
CA TYR A 53 9.64 -4.51 6.64
C TYR A 53 10.05 -5.60 5.64
N GLN A 54 11.34 -5.90 5.55
CA GLN A 54 11.85 -6.96 4.70
C GLN A 54 11.25 -8.32 5.07
N GLN A 55 11.21 -8.67 6.36
CA GLN A 55 10.60 -9.91 6.83
C GLN A 55 9.11 -10.01 6.46
N ILE A 56 8.37 -8.90 6.54
CA ILE A 56 6.97 -8.85 6.11
C ILE A 56 6.86 -9.11 4.60
N LEU A 57 7.69 -8.45 3.78
CA LEU A 57 7.70 -8.66 2.33
C LEU A 57 8.05 -10.11 1.96
N GLU A 58 9.03 -10.71 2.62
CA GLU A 58 9.41 -12.11 2.42
C GLU A 58 8.26 -13.07 2.81
N ALA A 59 7.54 -12.77 3.90
CA ALA A 59 6.38 -13.56 4.29
C ALA A 59 5.25 -13.46 3.27
N VAL A 60 4.97 -12.28 2.74
CA VAL A 60 4.01 -12.07 1.65
C VAL A 60 4.46 -12.78 0.39
N GLY A 61 5.76 -12.73 0.06
CA GLY A 61 6.36 -13.38 -1.10
C GLY A 61 6.19 -14.91 -1.13
N LYS A 62 5.99 -15.54 0.03
CA LYS A 62 5.71 -16.99 0.14
C LYS A 62 4.25 -17.35 -0.18
N THR A 63 3.37 -16.36 -0.29
CA THR A 63 1.95 -16.56 -0.64
C THR A 63 1.77 -16.52 -2.16
N LYS A 64 0.54 -16.86 -2.62
CA LYS A 64 0.12 -16.66 -4.02
C LYS A 64 -0.81 -15.46 -4.17
N ASP A 65 -0.92 -14.65 -3.12
CA ASP A 65 -1.86 -13.53 -3.06
C ASP A 65 -1.41 -12.39 -3.96
N LEU A 66 -2.38 -11.62 -4.44
CA LEU A 66 -2.11 -10.40 -5.19
C LEU A 66 -1.46 -9.37 -4.28
N VAL A 67 -0.41 -8.73 -4.76
CA VAL A 67 0.20 -7.56 -4.13
C VAL A 67 -0.21 -6.31 -4.91
N VAL A 68 -0.77 -5.34 -4.21
CA VAL A 68 -1.02 -3.98 -4.71
C VAL A 68 0.10 -3.09 -4.16
N TYR A 69 1.02 -2.70 -5.03
CA TYR A 69 2.13 -1.85 -4.65
C TYR A 69 1.80 -0.39 -4.94
N VAL A 70 1.71 0.42 -3.88
CA VAL A 70 1.32 1.84 -3.99
C VAL A 70 2.55 2.73 -3.85
N THR A 71 2.74 3.62 -4.80
CA THR A 71 3.80 4.63 -4.77
C THR A 71 3.26 5.99 -5.23
N ASP A 72 3.96 7.07 -4.86
CA ASP A 72 3.68 8.41 -5.35
C ASP A 72 4.21 8.55 -6.80
N VAL A 73 3.40 9.07 -7.70
CA VAL A 73 3.77 9.24 -9.12
C VAL A 73 5.01 10.13 -9.32
N LEU A 74 5.29 11.05 -8.38
CA LEU A 74 6.48 11.93 -8.43
C LEU A 74 7.72 11.33 -7.75
N ASN A 75 7.51 10.35 -6.86
CA ASN A 75 8.55 9.75 -6.03
C ASN A 75 8.63 8.24 -6.27
N VAL A 76 8.63 7.83 -7.52
CA VAL A 76 8.84 6.43 -7.85
C VAL A 76 10.32 6.12 -7.66
N GLU A 77 10.63 5.51 -6.52
CA GLU A 77 12.00 5.21 -6.13
C GLU A 77 12.67 4.21 -7.06
N GLN A 78 14.01 4.30 -7.15
CA GLN A 78 14.83 3.38 -7.93
C GLN A 78 14.73 1.93 -7.43
N ASP A 79 14.27 1.75 -6.21
CA ASP A 79 14.20 0.46 -5.49
C ASP A 79 13.04 -0.45 -5.95
N LEU A 80 12.21 -0.04 -6.91
CA LEU A 80 11.14 -0.89 -7.43
C LEU A 80 11.69 -2.22 -8.00
N TYR A 81 12.90 -2.24 -8.54
CA TYR A 81 13.55 -3.48 -8.99
C TYR A 81 13.85 -4.44 -7.82
N ASP A 82 14.20 -3.91 -6.66
CA ASP A 82 14.53 -4.72 -5.50
C ASP A 82 13.31 -5.42 -4.91
N ILE A 83 12.13 -4.83 -5.06
CA ILE A 83 10.86 -5.42 -4.63
C ILE A 83 10.62 -6.78 -5.28
N ARG A 84 11.00 -6.95 -6.55
CA ARG A 84 10.82 -8.23 -7.25
C ARG A 84 11.61 -9.36 -6.61
N LYS A 85 12.72 -9.06 -5.93
CA LYS A 85 13.52 -10.07 -5.21
C LYS A 85 12.74 -10.68 -4.03
N PHE A 86 11.90 -9.87 -3.37
CA PHE A 86 11.10 -10.28 -2.20
C PHE A 86 9.70 -10.76 -2.58
N LEU A 87 9.13 -10.25 -3.68
CA LEU A 87 7.74 -10.48 -4.10
C LEU A 87 7.69 -11.14 -5.48
N PRO A 88 7.75 -12.48 -5.55
CA PRO A 88 7.52 -13.23 -6.80
C PRO A 88 6.04 -13.26 -7.21
N ASN A 89 5.16 -12.68 -6.40
CA ASN A 89 3.70 -12.60 -6.58
C ASN A 89 3.31 -11.86 -7.87
N LYS A 90 2.02 -11.94 -8.22
CA LYS A 90 1.43 -10.95 -9.12
C LYS A 90 1.41 -9.59 -8.43
N ILE A 91 1.93 -8.57 -9.10
CA ILE A 91 2.01 -7.21 -8.56
C ILE A 91 1.24 -6.25 -9.46
N LEU A 92 0.30 -5.54 -8.86
CA LEU A 92 -0.40 -4.41 -9.47
C LEU A 92 0.24 -3.12 -8.95
N LEU A 93 0.90 -2.36 -9.83
CA LEU A 93 1.49 -1.07 -9.47
C LEU A 93 0.40 0.01 -9.47
N VAL A 94 0.31 0.75 -8.37
CA VAL A 94 -0.59 1.89 -8.24
C VAL A 94 0.22 3.17 -8.11
N LEU A 95 0.11 4.04 -9.10
CA LEU A 95 0.71 5.37 -9.12
C LEU A 95 -0.31 6.36 -8.53
N ASN A 96 -0.14 6.71 -7.28
CA ASN A 96 -1.02 7.64 -6.57
C ASN A 96 -0.61 9.11 -6.78
N LYS A 97 -1.46 10.03 -6.35
CA LYS A 97 -1.30 11.49 -6.48
C LYS A 97 -1.35 11.99 -7.94
N ARG A 98 -2.20 11.38 -8.77
CA ARG A 98 -2.42 11.82 -10.16
C ARG A 98 -2.79 13.30 -10.26
N ASP A 99 -3.46 13.82 -9.26
CA ASP A 99 -3.92 15.22 -9.17
C ASP A 99 -2.79 16.26 -9.16
N VAL A 100 -1.57 15.88 -8.76
CA VAL A 100 -0.39 16.78 -8.79
C VAL A 100 0.29 16.84 -10.15
N ILE A 101 -0.06 15.94 -11.08
CA ILE A 101 0.47 15.93 -12.45
C ILE A 101 -0.39 16.80 -13.35
N PRO A 102 0.21 17.65 -14.21
CA PRO A 102 -0.54 18.48 -15.16
C PRO A 102 -1.52 17.66 -16.00
N LYS A 103 -2.70 18.22 -16.27
CA LYS A 103 -3.76 17.56 -17.08
C LYS A 103 -3.32 17.30 -18.54
N SER A 104 -2.32 18.03 -19.04
CA SER A 104 -1.72 17.79 -20.36
C SER A 104 -0.98 16.45 -20.47
N VAL A 105 -0.54 15.88 -19.35
CA VAL A 105 0.07 14.56 -19.28
C VAL A 105 -1.06 13.53 -19.18
N LYS A 106 -1.22 12.70 -20.20
CA LYS A 106 -2.24 11.63 -20.24
C LYS A 106 -1.79 10.42 -19.42
N ASP A 107 -2.73 9.76 -18.78
CA ASP A 107 -2.47 8.57 -17.96
C ASP A 107 -1.84 7.44 -18.78
N GLU A 108 -2.26 7.28 -20.05
CA GLU A 108 -1.70 6.27 -20.94
C GLU A 108 -0.19 6.46 -21.16
N LYS A 109 0.28 7.71 -21.22
CA LYS A 109 1.72 7.99 -21.35
C LYS A 109 2.50 7.65 -20.08
N LEU A 110 1.93 7.91 -18.90
CA LEU A 110 2.51 7.51 -17.63
C LEU A 110 2.58 5.99 -17.53
N ILE A 111 1.48 5.31 -17.80
CA ILE A 111 1.40 3.84 -17.78
C ILE A 111 2.42 3.24 -18.74
N GLN A 112 2.51 3.75 -19.96
CA GLN A 112 3.46 3.24 -20.96
C GLN A 112 4.91 3.43 -20.49
N TYR A 113 5.25 4.62 -19.97
CA TYR A 113 6.58 4.89 -19.44
C TYR A 113 7.01 3.89 -18.36
N PHE A 114 6.09 3.57 -17.42
CA PHE A 114 6.40 2.62 -16.36
C PHE A 114 6.40 1.17 -16.84
N LYS A 115 5.57 0.81 -17.82
CA LYS A 115 5.61 -0.51 -18.46
C LYS A 115 6.92 -0.74 -19.22
N ASP A 116 7.43 0.28 -19.89
CA ASP A 116 8.70 0.19 -20.63
C ASP A 116 9.90 0.07 -19.67
N LYS A 117 9.77 0.69 -18.48
CA LYS A 117 10.83 0.68 -17.49
C LYS A 117 10.82 -0.56 -16.59
N TYR A 118 9.65 -1.12 -16.30
CA TYR A 118 9.45 -2.23 -15.36
C TYR A 118 8.55 -3.29 -15.96
N ASP A 119 9.14 -4.36 -16.46
CA ASP A 119 8.45 -5.44 -17.18
C ASP A 119 7.76 -6.48 -16.26
N PHE A 120 7.99 -6.40 -14.95
CA PHE A 120 7.52 -7.39 -13.99
C PHE A 120 6.17 -7.06 -13.33
N PHE A 121 5.62 -5.86 -13.51
CA PHE A 121 4.28 -5.55 -13.05
C PHE A 121 3.21 -6.15 -13.96
N ASN A 122 2.22 -6.80 -13.36
CA ASN A 122 1.12 -7.40 -14.11
C ASN A 122 0.17 -6.35 -14.70
N ASP A 123 0.03 -5.21 -14.02
CA ASP A 123 -0.64 -4.03 -14.55
C ASP A 123 -0.23 -2.79 -13.77
N ILE A 124 -0.57 -1.61 -14.32
CA ILE A 124 -0.27 -0.30 -13.74
C ILE A 124 -1.53 0.55 -13.77
N VAL A 125 -1.91 1.10 -12.63
CA VAL A 125 -3.08 1.97 -12.50
C VAL A 125 -2.67 3.31 -11.91
N VAL A 126 -3.10 4.39 -12.54
CA VAL A 126 -2.86 5.77 -12.06
C VAL A 126 -4.11 6.25 -11.35
N VAL A 127 -3.96 6.69 -10.09
CA VAL A 127 -5.07 7.12 -9.23
C VAL A 127 -4.79 8.44 -8.52
N SER A 128 -5.82 9.09 -8.03
CA SER A 128 -5.73 10.08 -6.96
C SER A 128 -6.69 9.66 -5.85
N CYS A 129 -6.15 9.25 -4.71
CA CYS A 129 -6.95 8.94 -3.53
C CYS A 129 -7.62 10.20 -2.98
N GLU A 130 -6.94 11.36 -3.04
CA GLU A 130 -7.50 12.63 -2.56
C GLU A 130 -8.71 13.09 -3.38
N LYS A 131 -8.64 12.94 -4.70
CA LYS A 131 -9.72 13.36 -5.63
C LYS A 131 -10.65 12.22 -6.02
N ASN A 132 -10.50 11.04 -5.44
CA ASN A 132 -11.26 9.84 -5.77
C ASN A 132 -11.24 9.50 -7.29
N MET A 133 -10.09 9.75 -7.95
CA MET A 133 -9.93 9.49 -9.39
C MET A 133 -9.47 8.05 -9.62
N ASN A 134 -10.13 7.37 -10.55
CA ASN A 134 -9.79 6.01 -11.01
C ASN A 134 -9.84 4.93 -9.92
N ILE A 135 -10.46 5.18 -8.77
CA ILE A 135 -10.56 4.20 -7.66
C ILE A 135 -11.40 3.00 -8.07
N ASP A 136 -12.54 3.21 -8.74
CA ASP A 136 -13.38 2.11 -9.24
C ASP A 136 -12.63 1.26 -10.28
N HIS A 137 -11.82 1.90 -11.13
CA HIS A 137 -10.96 1.18 -12.07
C HIS A 137 -9.94 0.32 -11.33
N LEU A 138 -9.27 0.87 -10.31
CA LEU A 138 -8.35 0.12 -9.45
C LEU A 138 -9.04 -1.10 -8.82
N LEU A 139 -10.22 -0.92 -8.25
CA LEU A 139 -10.97 -2.03 -7.62
C LEU A 139 -11.32 -3.13 -8.63
N ASN A 140 -11.68 -2.76 -9.86
CA ASN A 140 -11.94 -3.73 -10.93
C ASN A 140 -10.66 -4.48 -11.33
N ARG A 141 -9.51 -3.81 -11.39
CA ARG A 141 -8.22 -4.46 -11.68
C ARG A 141 -7.79 -5.40 -10.54
N ILE A 142 -8.00 -5.01 -9.29
CA ILE A 142 -7.77 -5.89 -8.13
C ILE A 142 -8.61 -7.17 -8.26
N LYS A 143 -9.93 -7.05 -8.50
CA LYS A 143 -10.82 -8.19 -8.69
C LYS A 143 -10.39 -9.10 -9.84
N PHE A 144 -9.88 -8.52 -10.92
CA PHE A 144 -9.43 -9.28 -12.09
C PHE A 144 -8.17 -10.12 -11.80
N PHE A 145 -7.20 -9.55 -11.06
CA PHE A 145 -5.93 -10.22 -10.77
C PHE A 145 -5.94 -11.05 -9.48
N GLN A 146 -6.92 -10.83 -8.61
CA GLN A 146 -7.03 -11.53 -7.34
C GLN A 146 -7.28 -13.03 -7.58
N VAL A 147 -6.38 -13.87 -7.03
CA VAL A 147 -6.42 -15.34 -7.17
C VAL A 147 -6.98 -15.99 -5.92
N THR A 148 -6.83 -15.32 -4.77
CA THR A 148 -7.24 -15.79 -3.46
C THR A 148 -8.20 -14.78 -2.81
N LYS A 149 -8.61 -15.04 -1.57
CA LYS A 149 -9.45 -14.09 -0.81
C LYS A 149 -8.66 -12.93 -0.21
N GLN A 150 -7.32 -12.99 -0.23
CA GLN A 150 -6.46 -11.97 0.36
C GLN A 150 -5.77 -11.14 -0.70
N VAL A 151 -5.57 -9.88 -0.40
CA VAL A 151 -4.79 -8.92 -1.19
C VAL A 151 -3.91 -8.16 -0.21
N TYR A 152 -2.62 -8.10 -0.49
CA TYR A 152 -1.70 -7.29 0.31
C TYR A 152 -1.50 -5.93 -0.35
N VAL A 153 -1.66 -4.88 0.44
CA VAL A 153 -1.34 -3.52 0.02
C VAL A 153 -0.03 -3.13 0.68
N VAL A 154 0.97 -2.84 -0.12
CA VAL A 154 2.30 -2.44 0.31
C VAL A 154 2.71 -1.15 -0.38
N GLY A 155 3.57 -0.38 0.25
CA GLY A 155 4.07 0.88 -0.31
C GLY A 155 4.97 1.58 0.69
N HIS A 156 5.69 2.59 0.21
CA HIS A 156 6.48 3.43 1.11
C HIS A 156 5.56 4.40 1.87
N THR A 157 5.85 4.57 3.15
CA THR A 157 5.30 5.66 3.94
C THR A 157 6.08 6.93 3.62
N ASN A 158 5.41 7.95 3.15
CA ASN A 158 6.00 9.28 2.99
C ASN A 158 6.22 9.94 4.35
#